data_3345f6a9840ccd774520fa4b51f6988b
#
_entry.id   3345f6a9840ccd774520fa4b51f6988b
#
_cell.length_a   1.000
_cell.length_b   1.000
_cell.length_c   1.000
_cell.angle_alpha   90.00
_cell.angle_beta   90.00
_cell.angle_gamma   90.00
#
_symmetry.space_group_name_H-M   'P 1'
#
loop_
_entity.id
_entity.type
_entity.pdbx_description
1 polymer ?
#
loop_
_entity_poly.entity_id
_entity_poly.type
_entity_poly.pdbx_seq_one_letter_code
_entity_poly.pdbx_strand_id
1 'polypeptide(L)'
;MTTEAVKIDFAKMDGLVPAMVQDATTGEMLMLGFVNETSYAKTLETGFVTFWSRTRQKLWMKGETSGNRLRVVSAATDCDNDSLLFKVEVEGDGLVCHEGTVSCFTKPIALDTK
;
A
#
# COMPACT_ATOMS: atom_id res chain seq x y z
N MET A 1 1.20 -22.93 16.08
CA MET A 1 1.74 -21.67 16.59
C MET A 1 0.72 -20.57 16.44
N THR A 2 0.49 -19.84 17.49
CA THR A 2 -0.46 -18.76 17.48
C THR A 2 0.24 -17.45 17.16
N THR A 3 -0.28 -16.74 16.19
CA THR A 3 0.22 -15.41 15.86
C THR A 3 -0.68 -14.38 16.51
N GLU A 4 -0.11 -13.55 17.35
CA GLU A 4 -0.88 -12.49 17.96
C GLU A 4 -1.23 -11.44 16.92
N ALA A 5 -2.45 -10.91 17.03
CA ALA A 5 -2.87 -9.84 16.15
C ALA A 5 -2.05 -8.59 16.46
N VAL A 6 -1.45 -8.03 15.43
CA VAL A 6 -0.69 -6.79 15.56
C VAL A 6 -1.66 -5.63 15.52
N LYS A 7 -1.52 -4.73 16.48
CA LYS A 7 -2.37 -3.54 16.53
C LYS A 7 -1.66 -2.36 15.89
N ILE A 8 -2.25 -1.84 14.84
CA ILE A 8 -1.74 -0.66 14.17
C ILE A 8 -2.18 0.58 14.94
N ASP A 9 -1.26 1.49 15.15
CA ASP A 9 -1.51 2.71 15.92
C ASP A 9 -2.01 3.83 15.01
N PHE A 10 -3.30 3.77 14.68
CA PHE A 10 -3.91 4.80 13.83
C PHE A 10 -4.01 6.15 14.52
N ALA A 11 -4.14 6.15 15.84
CA ALA A 11 -4.35 7.40 16.58
C ALA A 11 -3.12 8.32 16.52
N LYS A 12 -1.92 7.74 16.48
CA LYS A 12 -0.69 8.50 16.46
C LYS A 12 -0.60 9.43 15.26
N MET A 13 -1.19 9.02 14.12
CA MET A 13 -1.09 9.73 12.86
C MET A 13 -2.44 10.32 12.42
N ASP A 14 -3.24 10.73 13.38
CA ASP A 14 -4.56 11.30 13.12
C ASP A 14 -5.48 10.38 12.31
N GLY A 15 -5.35 9.09 12.55
CA GLY A 15 -6.18 8.10 11.90
C GLY A 15 -5.67 7.60 10.58
N LEU A 16 -4.58 8.15 10.05
CA LEU A 16 -4.00 7.72 8.78
C LEU A 16 -2.60 7.17 8.99
N VAL A 17 -2.32 6.06 8.31
CA VAL A 17 -1.03 5.38 8.38
C VAL A 17 -0.51 5.21 6.97
N PRO A 18 0.75 5.56 6.69
CA PRO A 18 1.31 5.33 5.36
C PRO A 18 1.48 3.84 5.12
N ALA A 19 1.22 3.43 3.90
CA ALA A 19 1.34 2.04 3.48
C ALA A 19 2.18 2.00 2.20
N MET A 20 3.33 1.36 2.30
CA MET A 20 4.19 1.13 1.16
C MET A 20 3.78 -0.15 0.48
N VAL A 21 3.86 -0.18 -0.85
CA VAL A 21 3.51 -1.34 -1.65
C VAL A 21 4.74 -1.76 -2.44
N GLN A 22 5.11 -3.02 -2.27
CA GLN A 22 6.31 -3.59 -2.88
C GLN A 22 5.91 -4.85 -3.64
N ASP A 23 6.53 -5.04 -4.82
CA ASP A 23 6.31 -6.27 -5.59
C ASP A 23 6.91 -7.45 -4.82
N ALA A 24 6.11 -8.49 -4.57
CA ALA A 24 6.55 -9.63 -3.77
C ALA A 24 7.61 -10.47 -4.47
N THR A 25 7.66 -10.42 -5.81
CA THR A 25 8.59 -11.22 -6.60
C THR A 25 9.89 -10.47 -6.87
N THR A 26 9.79 -9.22 -7.33
CA THR A 26 10.97 -8.46 -7.75
C THR A 26 11.58 -7.60 -6.66
N GLY A 27 10.80 -7.28 -5.63
CA GLY A 27 11.24 -6.35 -4.58
C GLY A 27 11.11 -4.89 -4.97
N GLU A 28 10.58 -4.60 -6.15
CA GLU A 28 10.45 -3.22 -6.58
C GLU A 28 9.41 -2.47 -5.75
N MET A 29 9.72 -1.26 -5.33
CA MET A 29 8.77 -0.40 -4.64
C MET A 29 7.81 0.18 -5.66
N LEU A 30 6.52 -0.05 -5.47
CA LEU A 30 5.51 0.26 -6.47
C LEU A 30 4.81 1.58 -6.21
N MET A 31 4.38 1.81 -4.99
CA MET A 31 3.69 3.06 -4.64
C MET A 31 3.62 3.21 -3.12
N LEU A 32 3.17 4.37 -2.69
CA LEU A 32 2.83 4.61 -1.29
C LEU A 32 1.45 5.27 -1.24
N GLY A 33 0.60 4.80 -0.36
CA GLY A 33 -0.70 5.40 -0.12
C GLY A 33 -0.97 5.47 1.37
N PHE A 34 -2.19 5.85 1.73
CA PHE A 34 -2.58 5.96 3.14
C PHE A 34 -3.78 5.07 3.42
N VAL A 35 -3.78 4.48 4.60
CA VAL A 35 -4.91 3.68 5.06
C VAL A 35 -5.42 4.25 6.38
N ASN A 36 -6.72 4.16 6.57
CA ASN A 36 -7.32 4.38 7.88
C ASN A 36 -7.76 3.02 8.42
N GLU A 37 -8.37 3.03 9.58
CA GLU A 37 -8.77 1.77 10.21
C GLU A 37 -9.74 0.98 9.32
N THR A 38 -10.66 1.68 8.65
CA THR A 38 -11.65 1.04 7.78
C THR A 38 -11.01 0.44 6.54
N SER A 39 -10.13 1.19 5.86
CA SER A 39 -9.50 0.69 4.64
C SER A 39 -8.52 -0.45 4.96
N TYR A 40 -7.85 -0.38 6.09
CA TYR A 40 -6.98 -1.46 6.54
C TYR A 40 -7.78 -2.75 6.77
N ALA A 41 -8.91 -2.63 7.49
CA ALA A 41 -9.78 -3.79 7.72
C ALA A 41 -10.28 -4.37 6.40
N LYS A 42 -10.61 -3.51 5.44
CA LYS A 42 -11.06 -3.94 4.13
C LYS A 42 -9.96 -4.69 3.38
N THR A 43 -8.73 -4.20 3.47
CA THR A 43 -7.58 -4.87 2.86
C THR A 43 -7.40 -6.29 3.42
N LEU A 44 -7.50 -6.43 4.74
CA LEU A 44 -7.38 -7.74 5.36
C LEU A 44 -8.53 -8.67 5.00
N GLU A 45 -9.72 -8.12 4.85
CA GLU A 45 -10.92 -8.89 4.52
C GLU A 45 -10.87 -9.41 3.09
N THR A 46 -10.51 -8.55 2.13
CA THR A 46 -10.58 -8.88 0.71
C THR A 46 -9.29 -9.49 0.17
N GLY A 47 -8.15 -9.20 0.79
CA GLY A 47 -6.86 -9.57 0.26
C GLY A 47 -6.32 -8.62 -0.79
N PHE A 48 -7.02 -7.53 -1.07
CA PHE A 48 -6.60 -6.51 -2.04
C PHE A 48 -6.39 -5.18 -1.34
N VAL A 49 -5.30 -4.47 -1.70
CA VAL A 49 -4.95 -3.22 -1.03
C VAL A 49 -6.04 -2.18 -1.29
N THR A 50 -6.62 -1.69 -0.21
CA THR A 50 -7.63 -0.64 -0.22
C THR A 50 -7.12 0.52 0.59
N PHE A 51 -7.08 1.69 -0.02
CA PHE A 51 -6.57 2.90 0.60
C PHE A 51 -7.70 3.81 1.04
N TRP A 52 -7.37 4.79 1.86
CA TRP A 52 -8.24 5.92 2.14
C TRP A 52 -7.75 7.12 1.33
N SER A 53 -8.62 7.66 0.49
CA SER A 53 -8.28 8.85 -0.28
C SER A 53 -8.52 10.09 0.58
N ARG A 54 -7.43 10.81 0.89
CA ARG A 54 -7.52 12.01 1.73
C ARG A 54 -8.25 13.13 1.02
N THR A 55 -8.07 13.22 -0.29
CA THR A 55 -8.69 14.29 -1.08
C THR A 55 -10.16 14.04 -1.34
N ARG A 56 -10.54 12.78 -1.55
CA ARG A 56 -11.92 12.43 -1.87
C ARG A 56 -12.72 11.98 -0.65
N GLN A 57 -12.04 11.77 0.47
CA GLN A 57 -12.65 11.31 1.72
C GLN A 57 -13.47 10.04 1.53
N LYS A 58 -12.87 9.04 0.87
CA LYS A 58 -13.53 7.76 0.65
C LYS A 58 -12.54 6.62 0.49
N LEU A 59 -13.04 5.40 0.61
CA LEU A 59 -12.26 4.20 0.36
C LEU A 59 -11.95 4.09 -1.13
N TRP A 60 -10.77 3.54 -1.42
CA TRP A 60 -10.32 3.38 -2.79
C TRP A 60 -9.52 2.10 -2.90
N MET A 61 -10.11 1.08 -3.55
CA MET A 61 -9.37 -0.15 -3.85
C MET A 61 -8.54 0.08 -5.10
N LYS A 62 -7.23 0.00 -4.96
CA LYS A 62 -6.32 0.20 -6.08
C LYS A 62 -6.62 -0.83 -7.17
N GLY A 63 -6.82 -0.36 -8.38
CA GLY A 63 -7.02 -1.24 -9.53
C GLY A 63 -8.44 -1.73 -9.72
N GLU A 64 -9.41 -1.23 -8.94
CA GLU A 64 -10.79 -1.73 -9.08
C GLU A 64 -11.40 -1.40 -10.44
N THR A 65 -10.94 -0.33 -11.08
CA THR A 65 -11.42 0.04 -12.41
C THR A 65 -10.54 -0.54 -13.51
N SER A 66 -9.22 -0.45 -13.34
CA SER A 66 -8.27 -0.90 -14.36
C SER A 66 -8.10 -2.41 -14.40
N GLY A 67 -8.45 -3.10 -13.33
CA GLY A 67 -8.19 -4.52 -13.20
C GLY A 67 -6.80 -4.85 -12.64
N ASN A 68 -5.98 -3.85 -12.42
CA ASN A 68 -4.61 -4.04 -11.90
C ASN A 68 -4.62 -3.94 -10.37
N ARG A 69 -5.37 -4.84 -9.74
CA ARG A 69 -5.50 -4.85 -8.30
C ARG A 69 -4.23 -5.38 -7.65
N LEU A 70 -4.02 -5.01 -6.42
CA LEU A 70 -2.82 -5.38 -5.67
C LEU A 70 -3.19 -6.48 -4.67
N ARG A 71 -2.89 -7.74 -5.04
CA ARG A 71 -3.21 -8.88 -4.18
C ARG A 71 -2.11 -9.03 -3.13
N VAL A 72 -2.50 -8.97 -1.87
CA VAL A 72 -1.54 -9.01 -0.77
C VAL A 72 -1.02 -10.42 -0.58
N VAL A 73 0.30 -10.57 -0.66
CA VAL A 73 1.00 -11.82 -0.36
C VAL A 73 1.43 -11.83 1.10
N SER A 74 1.94 -10.72 1.59
CA SER A 74 2.31 -10.58 2.99
C SER A 74 2.20 -9.13 3.42
N ALA A 75 2.08 -8.92 4.71
CA ALA A 75 1.94 -7.59 5.28
C ALA A 75 2.73 -7.53 6.58
N ALA A 76 3.34 -6.39 6.82
CA ALA A 76 4.10 -6.14 8.03
C ALA A 76 3.92 -4.71 8.47
N THR A 77 4.08 -4.46 9.76
CA THR A 77 4.17 -3.11 10.29
C THR A 77 5.57 -2.87 10.80
N ASP A 78 5.93 -1.61 10.98
CA ASP A 78 7.24 -1.27 11.48
C ASP A 78 7.31 -1.40 13.01
N CYS A 79 8.45 -1.03 13.60
CA CYS A 79 8.73 -1.31 15.01
C CYS A 79 7.79 -0.60 15.99
N ASP A 80 7.19 0.52 15.58
CA ASP A 80 6.27 1.27 16.44
C ASP A 80 4.83 1.28 15.90
N ASN A 81 4.53 0.41 14.95
CA ASN A 81 3.17 0.09 14.50
C ASN A 81 2.44 1.28 13.84
N ASP A 82 3.18 2.14 13.16
CA ASP A 82 2.58 3.30 12.50
C ASP A 82 2.89 3.42 11.01
N SER A 83 3.45 2.37 10.41
CA SER A 83 3.72 2.30 8.97
C SER A 83 3.53 0.87 8.51
N LEU A 84 3.01 0.69 7.32
CA LEU A 84 2.71 -0.63 6.79
C LEU A 84 3.52 -0.91 5.55
N LEU A 85 3.85 -2.19 5.35
CA LEU A 85 4.44 -2.68 4.11
C LEU A 85 3.58 -3.83 3.61
N PHE A 86 2.99 -3.66 2.43
CA PHE A 86 2.28 -4.73 1.74
C PHE A 86 3.16 -5.24 0.61
N LYS A 87 3.48 -6.53 0.65
CA LYS A 87 4.10 -7.19 -0.49
C LYS A 87 3.00 -7.83 -1.31
N VAL A 88 2.98 -7.52 -2.61
CA VAL A 88 1.81 -7.83 -3.44
C VAL A 88 2.22 -8.51 -4.74
N GLU A 89 1.23 -9.15 -5.35
CA GLU A 89 1.26 -9.53 -6.76
C GLU A 89 0.26 -8.65 -7.47
N VAL A 90 0.70 -7.95 -8.52
CA VAL A 90 -0.15 -7.02 -9.25
C VAL A 90 -0.92 -7.82 -10.29
N GLU A 91 -2.25 -7.69 -10.29
CA GLU A 91 -3.11 -8.35 -11.26
C GLU A 91 -3.18 -7.54 -12.54
N GLY A 92 -3.84 -8.10 -13.55
CA GLY A 92 -4.01 -7.44 -14.83
C GLY A 92 -2.72 -7.40 -15.62
N ASP A 93 -2.40 -6.26 -16.22
CA ASP A 93 -1.18 -6.10 -17.01
C ASP A 93 0.02 -5.63 -16.16
N GLY A 94 -0.14 -5.57 -14.85
CA GLY A 94 0.97 -5.32 -13.93
C GLY A 94 1.38 -3.87 -13.80
N LEU A 95 0.60 -2.95 -14.34
CA LEU A 95 0.92 -1.53 -14.28
C LEU A 95 0.22 -0.88 -13.09
N VAL A 96 1.00 -0.38 -12.15
CA VAL A 96 0.47 0.19 -10.91
C VAL A 96 0.14 1.68 -11.08
N CYS A 97 1.02 2.42 -11.75
CA CYS A 97 0.85 3.85 -11.90
C CYS A 97 -0.18 4.17 -12.99
N HIS A 98 -1.03 5.17 -12.73
CA HIS A 98 -2.01 5.61 -13.73
C HIS A 98 -1.37 6.15 -15.00
N GLU A 99 -0.08 6.45 -14.98
CA GLU A 99 0.67 6.90 -16.15
C GLU A 99 1.20 5.74 -17.00
N GLY A 100 0.81 4.51 -16.66
CA GLY A 100 1.15 3.35 -17.45
C GLY A 100 2.52 2.74 -17.14
N THR A 101 3.07 3.00 -15.97
CA THR A 101 4.32 2.40 -15.53
C THR A 101 4.08 1.37 -14.44
N VAL A 102 5.03 0.44 -14.29
CA VAL A 102 4.95 -0.57 -13.24
C VAL A 102 5.00 0.08 -11.86
N SER A 103 5.90 1.03 -11.66
CA SER A 103 6.06 1.74 -10.40
C SER A 103 5.64 3.19 -10.54
N CYS A 104 5.15 3.76 -9.45
CA CYS A 104 4.90 5.21 -9.38
C CYS A 104 6.19 6.01 -9.22
N PHE A 105 7.27 5.38 -8.81
CA PHE A 105 8.54 6.06 -8.53
C PHE A 105 9.39 6.11 -9.78
N THR A 106 9.05 7.04 -10.69
CA THR A 106 9.67 7.11 -12.02
C THR A 106 10.47 8.37 -12.28
N LYS A 107 10.43 9.34 -11.37
CA LYS A 107 11.06 10.65 -11.58
C LYS A 107 12.25 10.80 -10.65
N PRO A 108 13.48 10.58 -11.15
CA PRO A 108 14.64 10.69 -10.30
C PRO A 108 14.87 12.12 -9.84
N ILE A 109 15.44 12.24 -8.67
CA ILE A 109 15.80 13.54 -8.09
C ILE A 109 17.32 13.66 -8.17
N ALA A 110 17.80 14.76 -8.74
CA ALA A 110 19.23 15.00 -8.79
C ALA A 110 19.74 15.33 -7.40
N LEU A 111 20.81 14.67 -7.01
CA LEU A 111 21.43 14.91 -5.71
C LEU A 111 22.62 15.85 -5.88
N ASP A 112 22.71 16.78 -4.96
CA ASP A 112 23.80 17.75 -4.96
C ASP A 112 24.99 17.20 -4.18
N THR A 113 25.47 16.04 -4.63
CA THR A 113 26.57 15.33 -3.96
C THR A 113 27.83 15.39 -4.79
N LYS A 114 28.93 15.14 -4.13
CA LYS A 114 30.25 15.08 -4.80
C LYS A 114 30.69 13.66 -4.96
#